data_272e8a7639eeb29c3c8a547dffc4eaa5
#
_entry.id   272e8a7639eeb29c3c8a547dffc4eaa5
#
_cell.length_a   1.000
_cell.length_b   1.000
_cell.length_c   1.000
_cell.angle_alpha   90.00
_cell.angle_beta   90.00
_cell.angle_gamma   90.00
#
_symmetry.space_group_name_H-M   'P 1'
#
loop_
_entity.id
_entity.type
_entity.pdbx_description
1 polymer ?
#
loop_
_entity_poly.entity_id
_entity_poly.type
_entity_poly.pdbx_seq_one_letter_code
_entity_poly.pdbx_strand_id
1 'polypeptide(L)'
;NAEDFSVIHHELGHIFYYQAYSHLPDIFQSGANDGFHEAVGDLLTLSITPDYLQKIGMVTDDEATQANADPISLLMQQALDGVVSVPWTLMLDKWRAKVFTGETTPGELNSSWWELREFYQGIGAPRDRDADAFDPGAKYHIPGNTPYTRYYLAKILQYQFHESLCNQMGFEGPLHECSIYDNEIAGEKLRAMLALGQSKDW
;
A
#
# COMPACT_ATOMS: atom_id res chain seq x y z
N ASN A 1 9.54 14.36 -8.01
CA ASN A 1 10.60 13.54 -7.41
C ASN A 1 10.23 12.05 -7.48
N ALA A 2 11.06 11.14 -6.95
CA ALA A 2 10.81 9.69 -7.00
C ALA A 2 9.54 9.27 -6.23
N GLU A 3 9.27 9.90 -5.10
CA GLU A 3 8.07 9.66 -4.30
C GLU A 3 6.81 10.04 -5.08
N ASP A 4 6.77 11.22 -5.70
CA ASP A 4 5.63 11.66 -6.53
C ASP A 4 5.40 10.70 -7.70
N PHE A 5 6.47 10.18 -8.30
CA PHE A 5 6.39 9.22 -9.39
C PHE A 5 5.75 7.90 -8.92
N SER A 6 6.14 7.40 -7.76
CA SER A 6 5.52 6.21 -7.15
C SER A 6 4.06 6.45 -6.79
N VAL A 7 3.74 7.61 -6.20
CA VAL A 7 2.35 7.98 -5.88
C VAL A 7 1.48 8.01 -7.13
N ILE A 8 1.97 8.60 -8.23
CA ILE A 8 1.22 8.62 -9.50
C ILE A 8 0.92 7.20 -10.00
N HIS A 9 1.86 6.28 -9.92
CA HIS A 9 1.64 4.88 -10.32
C HIS A 9 0.62 4.20 -9.42
N HIS A 10 0.69 4.43 -8.11
CA HIS A 10 -0.29 3.93 -7.14
C HIS A 10 -1.71 4.44 -7.45
N GLU A 11 -1.87 5.75 -7.60
CA GLU A 11 -3.18 6.36 -7.86
C GLU A 11 -3.76 5.95 -9.23
N LEU A 12 -2.93 5.82 -10.26
CA LEU A 12 -3.36 5.29 -11.55
C LEU A 12 -3.82 3.83 -11.44
N GLY A 13 -3.25 3.05 -10.54
CA GLY A 13 -3.72 1.70 -10.23
C GLY A 13 -5.20 1.69 -9.81
N HIS A 14 -5.62 2.62 -8.95
CA HIS A 14 -7.03 2.79 -8.60
C HIS A 14 -7.90 3.11 -9.81
N ILE A 15 -7.45 4.05 -10.67
CA ILE A 15 -8.20 4.46 -11.86
C ILE A 15 -8.39 3.28 -12.83
N PHE A 16 -7.33 2.53 -13.10
CA PHE A 16 -7.43 1.35 -13.98
C PHE A 16 -8.31 0.25 -13.38
N TYR A 17 -8.31 0.09 -12.06
CA TYR A 17 -9.21 -0.86 -11.40
C TYR A 17 -10.67 -0.43 -11.55
N TYR A 18 -11.01 0.84 -11.29
CA TYR A 18 -12.35 1.39 -11.55
C TYR A 18 -12.81 1.15 -12.98
N GLN A 19 -11.95 1.41 -13.96
CA GLN A 19 -12.26 1.18 -15.37
C GLN A 19 -12.48 -0.31 -15.67
N ALA A 20 -11.67 -1.20 -15.09
CA ALA A 20 -11.72 -2.62 -15.37
C ALA A 20 -13.06 -3.25 -14.98
N TYR A 21 -13.64 -2.88 -13.85
CA TYR A 21 -14.92 -3.42 -13.40
C TYR A 21 -16.14 -2.55 -13.74
N SER A 22 -15.98 -1.45 -14.48
CA SER A 22 -17.07 -0.53 -14.83
C SER A 22 -18.21 -1.16 -15.63
N HIS A 23 -17.99 -2.33 -16.23
CA HIS A 23 -19.00 -3.10 -16.97
C HIS A 23 -19.92 -3.93 -16.08
N LEU A 24 -19.60 -4.09 -14.79
CA LEU A 24 -20.41 -4.84 -13.85
C LEU A 24 -21.63 -4.02 -13.36
N PRO A 25 -22.68 -4.67 -12.85
CA PRO A 25 -23.71 -3.96 -12.10
C PRO A 25 -23.14 -3.17 -10.91
N ASP A 26 -23.72 -2.02 -10.61
CA ASP A 26 -23.20 -1.06 -9.59
C ASP A 26 -22.84 -1.70 -8.25
N ILE A 27 -23.64 -2.69 -7.81
CA ILE A 27 -23.41 -3.41 -6.55
C ILE A 27 -22.11 -4.24 -6.53
N PHE A 28 -21.53 -4.51 -7.69
CA PHE A 28 -20.26 -5.25 -7.86
C PHE A 28 -19.11 -4.36 -8.31
N GLN A 29 -19.33 -3.07 -8.50
CA GLN A 29 -18.32 -2.09 -8.91
C GLN A 29 -17.48 -1.65 -7.70
N SER A 30 -16.75 -2.60 -7.13
CA SER A 30 -15.78 -2.39 -6.04
C SER A 30 -14.64 -3.39 -6.17
N GLY A 31 -13.57 -3.21 -5.40
CA GLY A 31 -12.53 -4.23 -5.29
C GLY A 31 -13.06 -5.49 -4.59
N ALA A 32 -12.45 -6.66 -4.84
CA ALA A 32 -12.84 -7.94 -4.25
C ALA A 32 -12.89 -7.90 -2.71
N ASN A 33 -12.00 -7.13 -2.10
CA ASN A 33 -12.11 -6.59 -0.75
C ASN A 33 -11.41 -5.23 -0.68
N ASP A 34 -11.56 -4.52 0.44
CA ASP A 34 -11.00 -3.18 0.63
C ASP A 34 -9.48 -3.09 0.43
N GLY A 35 -8.74 -4.17 0.72
CA GLY A 35 -7.29 -4.21 0.55
C GLY A 35 -6.83 -4.37 -0.90
N PHE A 36 -7.70 -4.82 -1.81
CA PHE A 36 -7.32 -5.05 -3.21
C PHE A 36 -7.01 -3.75 -3.95
N HIS A 37 -7.78 -2.69 -3.74
CA HIS A 37 -7.51 -1.41 -4.38
C HIS A 37 -6.12 -0.88 -4.01
N GLU A 38 -5.80 -0.88 -2.72
CA GLU A 38 -4.49 -0.46 -2.22
C GLU A 38 -3.37 -1.40 -2.70
N ALA A 39 -3.64 -2.71 -2.70
CA ALA A 39 -2.65 -3.70 -3.16
C ALA A 39 -2.32 -3.56 -4.65
N VAL A 40 -3.29 -3.19 -5.48
CA VAL A 40 -3.07 -2.97 -6.93
C VAL A 40 -2.24 -1.72 -7.16
N GLY A 41 -2.53 -0.62 -6.45
CA GLY A 41 -1.69 0.58 -6.49
C GLY A 41 -0.24 0.27 -6.09
N ASP A 42 -0.07 -0.37 -4.92
CA ASP A 42 1.25 -0.75 -4.39
C ASP A 42 1.98 -1.76 -5.32
N LEU A 43 1.27 -2.72 -5.91
CA LEU A 43 1.82 -3.67 -6.88
C LEU A 43 2.52 -2.98 -8.05
N LEU A 44 1.90 -1.93 -8.60
CA LEU A 44 2.48 -1.21 -9.74
C LEU A 44 3.77 -0.50 -9.33
N THR A 45 3.87 -0.02 -8.09
CA THR A 45 5.09 0.62 -7.59
C THR A 45 6.25 -0.37 -7.43
N LEU A 46 5.99 -1.66 -7.16
CA LEU A 46 7.03 -2.68 -7.10
C LEU A 46 7.73 -2.91 -8.46
N SER A 47 7.11 -2.51 -9.55
CA SER A 47 7.69 -2.58 -10.90
C SER A 47 8.56 -1.38 -11.27
N ILE A 48 8.69 -0.39 -10.39
CA ILE A 48 9.57 0.77 -10.58
C ILE A 48 11.00 0.37 -10.20
N THR A 49 11.61 -0.45 -11.07
CA THR A 49 12.99 -0.91 -10.94
C THR A 49 13.97 0.07 -11.60
N PRO A 50 15.28 0.04 -11.26
CA PRO A 50 16.27 0.85 -11.97
C PRO A 50 16.26 0.62 -13.48
N ASP A 51 16.09 -0.62 -13.94
CA ASP A 51 16.02 -0.95 -15.36
C ASP A 51 14.77 -0.39 -16.03
N TYR A 52 13.63 -0.39 -15.33
CA TYR A 52 12.41 0.27 -15.81
C TYR A 52 12.64 1.78 -15.97
N LEU A 53 13.22 2.43 -14.97
CA LEU A 53 13.50 3.87 -15.01
C LEU A 53 14.47 4.25 -16.14
N GLN A 54 15.49 3.41 -16.39
CA GLN A 54 16.41 3.55 -17.50
C GLN A 54 15.66 3.42 -18.83
N LYS A 55 14.84 2.38 -18.99
CA LYS A 55 14.08 2.10 -20.23
C LYS A 55 13.18 3.27 -20.63
N ILE A 56 12.60 3.98 -19.66
CA ILE A 56 11.76 5.15 -19.90
C ILE A 56 12.53 6.47 -19.92
N GLY A 57 13.85 6.45 -19.80
CA GLY A 57 14.73 7.62 -19.87
C GLY A 57 14.70 8.53 -18.65
N MET A 58 14.28 8.04 -17.50
CA MET A 58 14.25 8.80 -16.23
C MET A 58 15.57 8.78 -15.47
N VAL A 59 16.40 7.79 -15.73
CA VAL A 59 17.78 7.67 -15.21
C VAL A 59 18.72 7.29 -16.35
N THR A 60 20.01 7.60 -16.20
CA THR A 60 21.07 7.21 -17.13
C THR A 60 21.48 5.75 -16.94
N ASP A 61 22.21 5.21 -17.91
CA ASP A 61 22.78 3.84 -17.86
C ASP A 61 23.71 3.67 -16.64
N ASP A 62 24.52 4.70 -16.33
CA ASP A 62 25.44 4.68 -15.19
C ASP A 62 24.67 4.66 -13.86
N GLU A 63 23.61 5.48 -13.72
CA GLU A 63 22.76 5.52 -12.51
C GLU A 63 22.01 4.20 -12.30
N ALA A 64 21.47 3.60 -13.34
CA ALA A 64 20.82 2.29 -13.24
C ALA A 64 21.81 1.20 -12.86
N THR A 65 23.00 1.19 -13.47
CA THR A 65 24.07 0.25 -13.15
C THR A 65 24.50 0.37 -11.68
N GLN A 66 24.67 1.60 -11.18
CA GLN A 66 25.02 1.85 -9.80
C GLN A 66 23.93 1.39 -8.83
N ALA A 67 22.67 1.66 -9.14
CA ALA A 67 21.54 1.24 -8.30
C ALA A 67 21.41 -0.30 -8.23
N ASN A 68 21.59 -0.99 -9.37
CA ASN A 68 21.56 -2.45 -9.43
C ASN A 68 22.76 -3.10 -8.73
N ALA A 69 23.89 -2.39 -8.59
CA ALA A 69 25.06 -2.88 -7.86
C ALA A 69 24.86 -2.87 -6.32
N ASP A 70 23.88 -2.12 -5.80
CA ASP A 70 23.57 -2.05 -4.37
C ASP A 70 22.07 -2.35 -4.08
N PRO A 71 21.60 -3.57 -4.35
CA PRO A 71 20.20 -3.95 -4.12
C PRO A 71 19.82 -3.93 -2.64
N ILE A 72 20.79 -4.06 -1.72
CA ILE A 72 20.54 -4.03 -0.29
C ILE A 72 20.02 -2.68 0.17
N SER A 73 20.55 -1.58 -0.33
CA SER A 73 20.05 -0.24 -0.01
C SER A 73 18.61 -0.04 -0.47
N LEU A 74 18.25 -0.49 -1.67
CA LEU A 74 16.89 -0.44 -2.18
C LEU A 74 15.92 -1.28 -1.34
N LEU A 75 16.32 -2.53 -1.02
CA LEU A 75 15.51 -3.43 -0.18
C LEU A 75 15.37 -2.89 1.24
N MET A 76 16.41 -2.27 1.80
CA MET A 76 16.34 -1.66 3.13
C MET A 76 15.35 -0.48 3.14
N GLN A 77 15.35 0.34 2.11
CA GLN A 77 14.37 1.44 1.99
C GLN A 77 12.94 0.89 1.92
N GLN A 78 12.69 -0.12 1.09
CA GLN A 78 11.39 -0.78 1.02
C GLN A 78 10.97 -1.41 2.36
N ALA A 79 11.92 -2.02 3.08
CA ALA A 79 11.64 -2.60 4.39
C ALA A 79 11.31 -1.54 5.45
N LEU A 80 12.02 -0.42 5.46
CA LEU A 80 11.74 0.70 6.37
C LEU A 80 10.35 1.30 6.13
N ASP A 81 9.93 1.40 4.89
CA ASP A 81 8.59 1.89 4.55
C ASP A 81 7.50 0.83 4.83
N GLY A 82 7.72 -0.40 4.38
CA GLY A 82 6.74 -1.49 4.44
C GLY A 82 6.56 -2.08 5.83
N VAL A 83 7.65 -2.55 6.45
CA VAL A 83 7.58 -3.26 7.75
C VAL A 83 7.13 -2.33 8.88
N VAL A 84 7.61 -1.09 8.89
CA VAL A 84 7.24 -0.10 9.92
C VAL A 84 5.77 0.33 9.81
N SER A 85 5.21 0.32 8.60
CA SER A 85 3.80 0.67 8.39
C SER A 85 2.82 -0.39 8.90
N VAL A 86 3.21 -1.68 8.95
CA VAL A 86 2.32 -2.78 9.36
C VAL A 86 1.71 -2.59 10.75
N PRO A 87 2.49 -2.36 11.84
CA PRO A 87 1.91 -2.11 13.16
C PRO A 87 1.08 -0.82 13.20
N TRP A 88 1.44 0.20 12.42
CA TRP A 88 0.65 1.41 12.28
C TRP A 88 -0.75 1.14 11.73
N THR A 89 -0.85 0.38 10.63
CA THR A 89 -2.13 0.08 10.00
C THR A 89 -3.06 -0.69 10.92
N LEU A 90 -2.51 -1.65 11.68
CA LEU A 90 -3.27 -2.42 12.66
C LEU A 90 -3.71 -1.57 13.86
N MET A 91 -2.81 -0.75 14.39
CA MET A 91 -3.03 0.06 15.58
C MET A 91 -4.19 1.04 15.39
N LEU A 92 -4.28 1.69 14.23
CA LEU A 92 -5.27 2.72 13.95
C LEU A 92 -6.71 2.18 14.06
N ASP A 93 -7.00 1.06 13.44
CA ASP A 93 -8.34 0.47 13.52
C ASP A 93 -8.61 -0.21 14.87
N LYS A 94 -7.60 -0.69 15.56
CA LYS A 94 -7.75 -1.13 16.96
C LYS A 94 -8.13 0.03 17.89
N TRP A 95 -7.50 1.20 17.73
CA TRP A 95 -7.90 2.39 18.46
C TRP A 95 -9.35 2.77 18.15
N ARG A 96 -9.70 2.82 16.87
CA ARG A 96 -11.05 3.14 16.41
C ARG A 96 -12.10 2.16 16.97
N ALA A 97 -11.81 0.87 16.97
CA ALA A 97 -12.69 -0.15 17.54
C ALA A 97 -12.93 0.09 19.03
N LYS A 98 -11.88 0.40 19.83
CA LYS A 98 -12.01 0.74 21.24
C LYS A 98 -12.90 1.96 21.48
N VAL A 99 -12.81 2.97 20.61
CA VAL A 99 -13.69 4.16 20.67
C VAL A 99 -15.13 3.78 20.37
N PHE A 100 -15.39 3.02 19.31
CA PHE A 100 -16.75 2.67 18.91
C PHE A 100 -17.43 1.67 19.87
N THR A 101 -16.68 0.82 20.52
CA THR A 101 -17.20 -0.09 21.56
C THR A 101 -17.38 0.59 22.92
N GLY A 102 -16.89 1.83 23.08
CA GLY A 102 -16.94 2.55 24.36
C GLY A 102 -15.87 2.12 25.37
N GLU A 103 -14.89 1.27 24.97
CA GLU A 103 -13.74 0.92 25.80
C GLU A 103 -12.83 2.13 26.04
N THR A 104 -12.71 3.01 25.07
CA THR A 104 -12.06 4.32 25.18
C THR A 104 -13.12 5.40 25.33
N THR A 105 -13.13 6.10 26.46
CA THR A 105 -14.07 7.19 26.72
C THR A 105 -13.66 8.49 26.05
N PRO A 106 -14.57 9.48 25.86
CA PRO A 106 -14.23 10.77 25.26
C PRO A 106 -13.06 11.51 25.91
N GLY A 107 -12.88 11.37 27.25
CA GLY A 107 -11.75 11.97 27.95
C GLY A 107 -10.41 11.27 27.76
N GLU A 108 -10.42 10.07 27.18
CA GLU A 108 -9.24 9.22 27.00
C GLU A 108 -8.81 9.09 25.52
N LEU A 109 -9.50 9.78 24.60
CA LEU A 109 -9.24 9.64 23.17
C LEU A 109 -7.77 9.85 22.81
N ASN A 110 -7.14 10.89 23.35
CA ASN A 110 -5.76 11.23 23.03
C ASN A 110 -4.75 10.36 23.77
N SER A 111 -4.97 10.08 25.05
CA SER A 111 -4.06 9.24 25.85
C SER A 111 -4.03 7.81 25.32
N SER A 112 -5.20 7.19 25.06
CA SER A 112 -5.29 5.84 24.49
C SER A 112 -4.66 5.71 23.10
N TRP A 113 -4.70 6.79 22.31
CA TRP A 113 -3.99 6.85 21.03
C TRP A 113 -2.47 6.72 21.23
N TRP A 114 -1.90 7.51 22.13
CA TRP A 114 -0.46 7.48 22.37
C TRP A 114 -0.01 6.21 23.07
N GLU A 115 -0.81 5.62 23.95
CA GLU A 115 -0.55 4.30 24.54
C GLU A 115 -0.45 3.22 23.47
N LEU A 116 -1.35 3.21 22.50
CA LEU A 116 -1.29 2.27 21.37
C LEU A 116 -0.12 2.56 20.43
N ARG A 117 0.19 3.84 20.19
CA ARG A 117 1.39 4.24 19.41
C ARG A 117 2.67 3.72 20.05
N GLU A 118 2.80 3.87 21.35
CA GLU A 118 3.95 3.37 22.10
C GLU A 118 4.01 1.85 22.06
N PHE A 119 2.90 1.18 22.32
CA PHE A 119 2.83 -0.29 22.33
C PHE A 119 3.16 -0.91 20.96
N TYR A 120 2.55 -0.40 19.87
CA TYR A 120 2.71 -1.01 18.55
C TYR A 120 3.93 -0.51 17.77
N GLN A 121 4.41 0.70 18.04
CA GLN A 121 5.47 1.34 17.25
C GLN A 121 6.66 1.85 18.06
N GLY A 122 6.58 1.81 19.39
CA GLY A 122 7.61 2.40 20.26
C GLY A 122 7.69 3.94 20.17
N ILE A 123 6.60 4.60 19.75
CA ILE A 123 6.57 6.05 19.52
C ILE A 123 5.67 6.70 20.56
N GLY A 124 6.26 7.46 21.49
CA GLY A 124 5.54 8.30 22.46
C GLY A 124 5.16 9.67 21.90
N ALA A 125 4.31 10.39 22.64
CA ALA A 125 3.99 11.77 22.31
C ALA A 125 5.27 12.64 22.34
N PRO A 126 5.48 13.53 21.34
CA PRO A 126 6.71 14.34 21.25
C PRO A 126 6.84 15.40 22.35
N ARG A 127 5.76 15.67 23.07
CA ARG A 127 5.66 16.57 24.22
C ARG A 127 4.40 16.25 25.01
N ASP A 128 4.29 16.80 26.21
CA ASP A 128 3.03 16.72 26.98
C ASP A 128 1.87 17.28 26.16
N ARG A 129 0.72 16.61 26.27
CA ARG A 129 -0.48 16.95 25.51
C ARG A 129 -1.55 17.47 26.47
N ASP A 130 -2.16 18.59 26.07
CA ASP A 130 -3.28 19.15 26.82
C ASP A 130 -4.49 18.20 26.81
N ALA A 131 -5.35 18.35 27.81
CA ALA A 131 -6.54 17.52 27.94
C ALA A 131 -7.51 17.61 26.73
N ASP A 132 -7.49 18.74 26.04
CA ASP A 132 -8.33 18.99 24.86
C ASP A 132 -7.65 18.59 23.54
N ALA A 133 -6.44 18.02 23.58
CA ALA A 133 -5.74 17.57 22.38
C ALA A 133 -6.43 16.37 21.74
N PHE A 134 -6.51 16.37 20.43
CA PHE A 134 -7.07 15.26 19.64
C PHE A 134 -6.12 14.92 18.46
N ASP A 135 -4.96 14.35 18.80
CA ASP A 135 -3.93 13.99 17.81
C ASP A 135 -4.41 12.94 16.78
N PRO A 136 -5.28 11.97 17.12
CA PRO A 136 -5.86 11.06 16.12
C PRO A 136 -6.51 11.79 14.94
N GLY A 137 -7.12 12.95 15.19
CA GLY A 137 -7.78 13.76 14.17
C GLY A 137 -6.86 14.33 13.10
N ALA A 138 -5.54 14.36 13.34
CA ALA A 138 -4.55 14.78 12.34
C ALA A 138 -4.37 13.73 11.21
N LYS A 139 -4.76 12.47 11.45
CA LYS A 139 -4.77 11.44 10.41
C LYS A 139 -6.09 11.46 9.66
N TYR A 140 -6.07 11.88 8.38
CA TYR A 140 -7.25 12.02 7.51
C TYR A 140 -8.29 10.89 7.66
N HIS A 141 -7.85 9.64 7.74
CA HIS A 141 -8.71 8.45 7.80
C HIS A 141 -9.55 8.36 9.08
N ILE A 142 -9.21 9.11 10.13
CA ILE A 142 -10.01 9.18 11.35
C ILE A 142 -11.24 10.08 11.14
N PRO A 143 -11.10 11.38 10.86
CA PRO A 143 -12.26 12.24 10.59
C PRO A 143 -12.97 11.86 9.30
N GLY A 144 -12.26 11.32 8.31
CA GLY A 144 -12.82 10.82 7.05
C GLY A 144 -13.54 9.47 7.18
N ASN A 145 -13.54 8.86 8.37
CA ASN A 145 -14.17 7.56 8.65
C ASN A 145 -13.80 6.45 7.65
N THR A 146 -12.55 6.43 7.21
CA THR A 146 -12.03 5.44 6.24
C THR A 146 -11.38 4.30 6.98
N PRO A 147 -11.80 3.03 6.80
CA PRO A 147 -11.15 1.86 7.38
C PRO A 147 -9.67 1.80 7.02
N TYR A 148 -8.83 1.35 7.95
CA TYR A 148 -7.37 1.37 7.76
C TYR A 148 -6.72 -0.01 7.68
N THR A 149 -7.39 -1.07 8.14
CA THR A 149 -6.94 -2.47 8.04
C THR A 149 -6.72 -2.88 6.57
N ARG A 150 -7.36 -2.21 5.62
CA ARG A 150 -7.13 -2.41 4.18
C ARG A 150 -5.66 -2.30 3.80
N TYR A 151 -4.93 -1.38 4.38
CA TYR A 151 -3.49 -1.18 4.12
C TYR A 151 -2.63 -2.32 4.71
N TYR A 152 -3.06 -2.93 5.81
CA TYR A 152 -2.43 -4.13 6.33
C TYR A 152 -2.51 -5.29 5.33
N LEU A 153 -3.72 -5.54 4.81
CA LEU A 153 -3.93 -6.59 3.80
C LEU A 153 -3.18 -6.27 2.51
N ALA A 154 -3.23 -5.02 2.07
CA ALA A 154 -2.53 -4.58 0.87
C ALA A 154 -1.03 -4.84 0.92
N LYS A 155 -0.37 -4.60 2.08
CA LYS A 155 1.06 -4.87 2.26
C LYS A 155 1.45 -6.34 2.08
N ILE A 156 0.53 -7.26 2.26
CA ILE A 156 0.73 -8.69 1.98
C ILE A 156 0.38 -9.01 0.52
N LEU A 157 -0.80 -8.58 0.09
CA LEU A 157 -1.35 -8.91 -1.23
C LEU A 157 -0.50 -8.37 -2.38
N GLN A 158 0.09 -7.17 -2.25
CA GLN A 158 0.94 -6.60 -3.30
C GLN A 158 2.08 -7.52 -3.70
N TYR A 159 2.76 -8.14 -2.72
CA TYR A 159 3.86 -9.07 -3.00
C TYR A 159 3.36 -10.38 -3.59
N GLN A 160 2.23 -10.91 -3.12
CA GLN A 160 1.63 -12.12 -3.68
C GLN A 160 1.22 -11.92 -5.15
N PHE A 161 0.61 -10.78 -5.47
CA PHE A 161 0.24 -10.44 -6.84
C PHE A 161 1.47 -10.25 -7.71
N HIS A 162 2.47 -9.52 -7.23
CA HIS A 162 3.71 -9.27 -7.95
C HIS A 162 4.46 -10.57 -8.26
N GLU A 163 4.69 -11.41 -7.25
CA GLU A 163 5.31 -12.72 -7.42
C GLU A 163 4.56 -13.59 -8.42
N SER A 164 3.22 -13.65 -8.30
CA SER A 164 2.40 -14.41 -9.23
C SER A 164 2.54 -13.94 -10.68
N LEU A 165 2.55 -12.62 -10.91
CA LEU A 165 2.71 -12.07 -12.25
C LEU A 165 4.13 -12.30 -12.79
N CYS A 166 5.16 -12.10 -11.98
CA CYS A 166 6.56 -12.38 -12.36
C CYS A 166 6.76 -13.85 -12.74
N ASN A 167 6.21 -14.78 -11.96
CA ASN A 167 6.27 -16.21 -12.27
C ASN A 167 5.56 -16.55 -13.59
N GLN A 168 4.40 -15.95 -13.86
CA GLN A 168 3.66 -16.18 -15.11
C GLN A 168 4.38 -15.61 -16.33
N MET A 169 5.19 -14.58 -16.18
CA MET A 169 6.07 -14.06 -17.23
C MET A 169 7.30 -14.94 -17.48
N GLY A 170 7.55 -15.95 -16.62
CA GLY A 170 8.77 -16.76 -16.67
C GLY A 170 10.00 -16.03 -16.12
N PHE A 171 9.83 -15.04 -15.24
CA PHE A 171 10.94 -14.37 -14.60
C PHE A 171 11.59 -15.29 -13.55
N GLU A 172 12.91 -15.49 -13.63
CA GLU A 172 13.68 -16.40 -12.76
C GLU A 172 14.64 -15.67 -11.81
N GLY A 173 14.67 -14.34 -11.85
CA GLY A 173 15.55 -13.51 -11.00
C GLY A 173 14.95 -13.23 -9.62
N PRO A 174 15.67 -12.47 -8.76
CA PRO A 174 15.15 -11.97 -7.50
C PRO A 174 13.91 -11.09 -7.70
N LEU A 175 12.90 -11.25 -6.85
CA LEU A 175 11.60 -10.58 -7.04
C LEU A 175 11.70 -9.05 -7.15
N HIS A 176 12.64 -8.43 -6.44
CA HIS A 176 12.86 -6.98 -6.48
C HIS A 176 13.44 -6.45 -7.80
N GLU A 177 13.93 -7.33 -8.65
CA GLU A 177 14.40 -6.99 -10.01
C GLU A 177 13.30 -7.19 -11.06
N CYS A 178 12.19 -7.84 -10.70
CA CYS A 178 11.09 -8.08 -11.62
C CYS A 178 10.30 -6.80 -11.87
N SER A 179 10.07 -6.48 -13.13
CA SER A 179 9.13 -5.44 -13.57
C SER A 179 8.10 -6.04 -14.52
N ILE A 180 6.82 -5.79 -14.25
CA ILE A 180 5.73 -6.22 -15.14
C ILE A 180 5.50 -5.21 -16.28
N TYR A 181 6.31 -4.16 -16.36
CA TYR A 181 6.19 -3.13 -17.36
C TYR A 181 6.32 -3.70 -18.78
N ASP A 182 5.42 -3.27 -19.67
CA ASP A 182 5.41 -3.64 -21.08
C ASP A 182 5.32 -5.18 -21.32
N ASN A 183 4.73 -5.91 -20.37
CA ASN A 183 4.54 -7.35 -20.49
C ASN A 183 3.06 -7.71 -20.70
N GLU A 184 2.73 -8.22 -21.89
CA GLU A 184 1.35 -8.55 -22.26
C GLU A 184 0.75 -9.64 -21.38
N ILE A 185 1.51 -10.67 -21.00
CA ILE A 185 1.04 -11.79 -20.18
C ILE A 185 0.63 -11.28 -18.79
N ALA A 186 1.49 -10.47 -18.15
CA ALA A 186 1.18 -9.87 -16.88
C ALA A 186 -0.03 -8.92 -16.97
N GLY A 187 -0.07 -8.09 -18.02
CA GLY A 187 -1.17 -7.16 -18.26
C GLY A 187 -2.52 -7.85 -18.47
N GLU A 188 -2.57 -8.94 -19.24
CA GLU A 188 -3.79 -9.73 -19.44
C GLU A 188 -4.28 -10.39 -18.15
N LYS A 189 -3.38 -10.98 -17.37
CA LYS A 189 -3.70 -11.61 -16.09
C LYS A 189 -4.20 -10.62 -15.06
N LEU A 190 -3.50 -9.50 -14.92
CA LEU A 190 -3.91 -8.42 -14.02
C LEU A 190 -5.30 -7.90 -14.42
N ARG A 191 -5.51 -7.56 -15.69
CA ARG A 191 -6.79 -7.09 -16.21
C ARG A 191 -7.94 -8.06 -15.98
N ALA A 192 -7.69 -9.37 -16.19
CA ALA A 192 -8.68 -10.41 -15.93
C ALA A 192 -9.10 -10.47 -14.45
N MET A 193 -8.16 -10.30 -13.52
CA MET A 193 -8.45 -10.21 -12.10
C MET A 193 -9.23 -8.93 -11.76
N LEU A 194 -8.77 -7.78 -12.23
CA LEU A 194 -9.41 -6.49 -11.97
C LEU A 194 -10.86 -6.42 -12.50
N ALA A 195 -11.12 -7.05 -13.64
CA ALA A 195 -12.45 -7.07 -14.26
C ALA A 195 -13.51 -7.83 -13.44
N LEU A 196 -13.10 -8.65 -12.48
CA LEU A 196 -14.03 -9.36 -11.60
C LEU A 196 -14.69 -8.44 -10.56
N GLY A 197 -14.06 -7.31 -10.23
CA GLY A 197 -14.57 -6.43 -9.18
C GLY A 197 -14.90 -7.20 -7.91
N GLN A 198 -16.08 -6.95 -7.34
CA GLN A 198 -16.62 -7.66 -6.18
C GLN A 198 -17.58 -8.81 -6.57
N SER A 199 -17.58 -9.25 -7.84
CA SER A 199 -18.52 -10.27 -8.32
C SER A 199 -18.15 -11.71 -7.95
N LYS A 200 -16.98 -11.92 -7.39
CA LYS A 200 -16.44 -13.23 -6.98
C LYS A 200 -15.77 -13.13 -5.61
N ASP A 201 -15.79 -14.27 -4.90
CA ASP A 201 -14.98 -14.42 -3.70
C ASP A 201 -13.49 -14.39 -4.07
N TRP A 202 -12.67 -13.80 -3.18
CA TRP A 202 -11.22 -13.65 -3.36
C TRP A 202 -10.43 -14.68 -2.56
#